data_712d1e077b6f357992702947f61e95e2
#
_entry.id   712d1e077b6f357992702947f61e95e2
#
_cell.length_a   1.000
_cell.length_b   1.000
_cell.length_c   1.000
_cell.angle_alpha   90.00
_cell.angle_beta   90.00
_cell.angle_gamma   90.00
#
_symmetry.space_group_name_H-M   'P 1'
#
loop_
_entity.id
_entity.type
_entity.pdbx_description
1 polymer ?
#
loop_
_entity_poly.entity_id
_entity_poly.type
_entity_poly.pdbx_seq_one_letter_code
_entity_poly.pdbx_strand_id
1 'polypeptide(L)'
;MDPAELLKKYQPQDFKVLTADPQVTAARFSPCGKVLVGGGYDARVRRWNFAIGDLPELPALEGHHGWVEGLAFRAEGELLFTADSWGQICCWSGYTGDQPTIKWKVDNAHDGWIRALSLSPDGKAIASCASDRFVRLWTTEDGVKQFEFPQTPQQNLSVLFAPDGTFFTGDDRGLVRHWNVNGTLIRQFDASSLYMLSRLQDVGGAFVLALDKSGTTLAVGGTKPQGGGTVTGVPSILLFDVATGAEKQKLELGTVNDCYVADIHFHDEGFLSVVTFGTPGAGQLLYIRPEDKTPFLTEKKMANCHSLAWHPDGKRLAIAATNGGSNGNGRPVDKDGKYVANHSPIHVFTLPS
;
A
#
# COMPACT_ATOMS: atom_id res chain seq x y z
N MET A 1 5.72 17.65 18.14
CA MET A 1 6.91 18.40 17.59
C MET A 1 6.40 19.46 16.62
N ASP A 2 7.07 20.62 16.54
CA ASP A 2 6.72 21.68 15.58
C ASP A 2 6.97 21.20 14.13
N PRO A 3 6.11 21.57 13.14
CA PRO A 3 6.30 21.23 11.73
C PRO A 3 7.67 21.60 11.15
N ALA A 4 8.24 22.73 11.56
CA ALA A 4 9.56 23.16 11.10
C ALA A 4 10.71 22.27 11.64
N GLU A 5 10.56 21.74 12.84
CA GLU A 5 11.50 20.75 13.41
C GLU A 5 11.36 19.40 12.75
N LEU A 6 10.12 18.94 12.51
CA LEU A 6 9.84 17.73 11.75
C LEU A 6 10.44 17.80 10.34
N LEU A 7 10.26 18.94 9.65
CA LEU A 7 10.84 19.13 8.33
C LEU A 7 12.37 19.01 8.33
N LYS A 8 13.05 19.64 9.31
CA LYS A 8 14.51 19.51 9.43
C LYS A 8 14.98 18.08 9.63
N LYS A 9 14.22 17.30 10.42
CA LYS A 9 14.58 15.91 10.77
C LYS A 9 14.23 14.92 9.65
N TYR A 10 13.15 15.17 8.90
CA TYR A 10 12.59 14.20 7.96
C TYR A 10 12.58 14.67 6.50
N GLN A 11 13.26 15.75 6.16
CA GLN A 11 13.35 16.19 4.77
C GLN A 11 14.09 15.16 3.92
N PRO A 12 13.43 14.55 2.91
CA PRO A 12 14.07 13.54 2.08
C PRO A 12 15.22 14.13 1.28
N GLN A 13 16.33 13.41 1.25
CA GLN A 13 17.48 13.69 0.41
C GLN A 13 17.63 12.57 -0.60
N ASP A 14 17.75 12.93 -1.89
CA ASP A 14 17.93 11.95 -2.96
C ASP A 14 19.19 11.12 -2.69
N PHE A 15 19.03 9.79 -2.67
CA PHE A 15 20.14 8.87 -2.48
C PHE A 15 20.39 8.05 -3.75
N LYS A 16 19.36 7.31 -4.21
CA LYS A 16 19.47 6.44 -5.38
C LYS A 16 18.11 6.23 -6.03
N VAL A 17 18.10 6.03 -7.34
CA VAL A 17 16.94 5.55 -8.07
C VAL A 17 17.22 4.13 -8.55
N LEU A 18 16.44 3.18 -8.10
CA LEU A 18 16.43 1.80 -8.61
C LEU A 18 15.42 1.76 -9.76
N THR A 19 15.68 0.93 -10.76
CA THR A 19 14.76 0.77 -11.90
C THR A 19 14.23 -0.65 -11.93
N ALA A 20 12.92 -0.80 -11.97
CA ALA A 20 12.24 -2.08 -12.17
C ALA A 20 11.56 -2.08 -13.54
N ASP A 21 11.78 -3.14 -14.32
CA ASP A 21 11.13 -3.41 -15.60
C ASP A 21 10.61 -4.85 -15.58
N PRO A 22 9.30 -5.05 -15.76
CA PRO A 22 8.21 -4.07 -15.83
C PRO A 22 7.84 -3.44 -14.46
N GLN A 23 6.73 -2.70 -14.43
CA GLN A 23 6.28 -1.90 -13.30
C GLN A 23 6.11 -2.67 -12.00
N VAL A 24 6.50 -1.99 -10.91
CA VAL A 24 6.27 -2.37 -9.50
C VAL A 24 5.28 -1.39 -8.89
N THR A 25 4.21 -1.89 -8.28
CA THR A 25 3.14 -1.09 -7.68
C THR A 25 3.10 -1.22 -6.15
N ALA A 26 3.71 -2.24 -5.60
CA ALA A 26 3.84 -2.44 -4.16
C ALA A 26 5.31 -2.61 -3.79
N ALA A 27 5.77 -1.90 -2.77
CA ALA A 27 7.11 -2.05 -2.24
C ALA A 27 7.10 -1.98 -0.71
N ARG A 28 7.86 -2.87 -0.06
CA ARG A 28 7.98 -2.91 1.41
C ARG A 28 9.39 -3.33 1.82
N PHE A 29 9.91 -2.72 2.87
CA PHE A 29 11.12 -3.21 3.50
C PHE A 29 10.87 -4.44 4.34
N SER A 30 11.81 -5.38 4.33
CA SER A 30 11.85 -6.46 5.30
C SER A 30 12.00 -5.90 6.71
N PRO A 31 11.44 -6.56 7.75
CA PRO A 31 11.57 -6.11 9.14
C PRO A 31 13.01 -5.96 9.62
N CYS A 32 13.94 -6.74 9.07
CA CYS A 32 15.38 -6.63 9.37
C CYS A 32 16.09 -5.52 8.57
N GLY A 33 15.41 -4.84 7.65
CA GLY A 33 15.97 -3.77 6.82
C GLY A 33 16.94 -4.22 5.72
N LYS A 34 17.24 -5.51 5.61
CA LYS A 34 18.26 -6.00 4.65
C LYS A 34 17.79 -6.01 3.21
N VAL A 35 16.48 -6.08 2.97
CA VAL A 35 15.92 -6.22 1.63
C VAL A 35 14.70 -5.31 1.46
N LEU A 36 14.65 -4.60 0.34
CA LEU A 36 13.42 -4.04 -0.19
C LEU A 36 12.79 -5.06 -1.14
N VAL A 37 11.51 -5.30 -0.98
CA VAL A 37 10.75 -6.23 -1.84
C VAL A 37 9.71 -5.43 -2.62
N GLY A 38 9.56 -5.74 -3.91
CA GLY A 38 8.59 -5.09 -4.79
C GLY A 38 7.75 -6.10 -5.58
N GLY A 39 6.44 -5.94 -5.54
CA GLY A 39 5.49 -6.71 -6.36
C GLY A 39 5.26 -6.05 -7.71
N GLY A 40 5.29 -6.82 -8.79
CA GLY A 40 5.24 -6.31 -10.15
C GLY A 40 4.14 -6.91 -11.04
N TYR A 41 3.98 -6.31 -12.20
CA TYR A 41 3.02 -6.73 -13.24
C TYR A 41 3.49 -7.93 -14.08
N ASP A 42 4.70 -8.43 -13.83
CA ASP A 42 5.28 -9.60 -14.48
C ASP A 42 5.12 -10.90 -13.67
N ALA A 43 4.26 -10.90 -12.68
CA ALA A 43 4.07 -12.03 -11.75
C ALA A 43 5.34 -12.38 -10.94
N ARG A 44 6.28 -11.46 -10.81
CA ARG A 44 7.52 -11.64 -10.04
C ARG A 44 7.53 -10.77 -8.82
N VAL A 45 8.27 -11.22 -7.81
CA VAL A 45 8.60 -10.41 -6.64
C VAL A 45 10.07 -10.03 -6.71
N ARG A 46 10.33 -8.76 -6.98
CA ARG A 46 11.69 -8.22 -7.08
C ARG A 46 12.27 -7.95 -5.70
N ARG A 47 13.60 -8.01 -5.60
CA ARG A 47 14.29 -7.83 -4.35
C ARG A 47 15.56 -7.02 -4.55
N TRP A 48 15.83 -6.06 -3.67
CA TRP A 48 17.06 -5.27 -3.66
C TRP A 48 17.75 -5.39 -2.30
N ASN A 49 19.05 -5.67 -2.32
CA ASN A 49 19.85 -5.87 -1.11
C ASN A 49 20.26 -4.53 -0.51
N PHE A 50 19.70 -4.19 0.63
CA PHE A 50 19.97 -2.96 1.37
C PHE A 50 21.08 -3.10 2.42
N ALA A 51 21.64 -4.30 2.60
CA ALA A 51 22.83 -4.51 3.42
C ALA A 51 24.12 -4.12 2.68
N ILE A 52 24.06 -3.93 1.35
CA ILE A 52 25.18 -3.54 0.49
C ILE A 52 24.90 -2.15 -0.07
N GLY A 53 25.93 -1.27 0.00
CA GLY A 53 25.78 0.15 -0.36
C GLY A 53 25.29 0.44 -1.77
N ASP A 54 25.58 -0.44 -2.74
CA ASP A 54 25.13 -0.31 -4.12
C ASP A 54 23.68 -0.75 -4.38
N LEU A 55 23.02 -1.29 -3.37
CA LEU A 55 21.64 -1.78 -3.44
C LEU A 55 21.41 -2.71 -4.65
N PRO A 56 22.21 -3.76 -4.84
CA PRO A 56 22.07 -4.62 -6.00
C PRO A 56 20.74 -5.35 -6.00
N GLU A 57 20.17 -5.56 -7.19
CA GLU A 57 18.99 -6.42 -7.35
C GLU A 57 19.40 -7.88 -7.14
N LEU A 58 18.62 -8.59 -6.32
CA LEU A 58 18.73 -10.03 -6.10
C LEU A 58 17.85 -10.76 -7.13
N PRO A 59 18.09 -12.05 -7.36
CA PRO A 59 17.19 -12.86 -8.19
C PRO A 59 15.73 -12.73 -7.72
N ALA A 60 14.82 -12.46 -8.66
CA ALA A 60 13.40 -12.31 -8.34
C ALA A 60 12.82 -13.64 -7.83
N LEU A 61 11.75 -13.55 -7.01
CA LEU A 61 10.98 -14.73 -6.62
C LEU A 61 9.96 -15.03 -7.72
N GLU A 62 9.94 -16.25 -8.20
CA GLU A 62 9.06 -16.72 -9.27
C GLU A 62 8.09 -17.79 -8.73
N GLY A 63 6.80 -17.67 -9.06
CA GLY A 63 5.78 -18.63 -8.57
C GLY A 63 4.35 -18.12 -8.63
N HIS A 64 4.17 -16.83 -8.87
CA HIS A 64 2.88 -16.19 -9.13
C HIS A 64 2.46 -16.31 -10.60
N HIS A 65 1.16 -16.16 -10.84
CA HIS A 65 0.57 -16.19 -12.18
C HIS A 65 0.01 -14.83 -12.60
N GLY A 66 -0.30 -13.98 -11.63
CA GLY A 66 -0.86 -12.66 -11.82
C GLY A 66 0.00 -11.54 -11.23
N TRP A 67 -0.49 -10.31 -11.31
CA TRP A 67 0.17 -9.13 -10.76
C TRP A 67 0.28 -9.22 -9.24
N VAL A 68 1.47 -9.02 -8.71
CA VAL A 68 1.71 -9.12 -7.27
C VAL A 68 1.54 -7.74 -6.62
N GLU A 69 0.54 -7.62 -5.74
CA GLU A 69 0.28 -6.38 -4.99
C GLU A 69 0.26 -6.60 -3.47
N GLY A 70 -0.18 -7.77 -3.02
CA GLY A 70 -0.18 -8.09 -1.59
C GLY A 70 1.21 -8.45 -1.09
N LEU A 71 1.73 -7.72 -0.11
CA LEU A 71 3.01 -7.98 0.54
C LEU A 71 2.86 -7.88 2.06
N ALA A 72 3.24 -8.93 2.79
CA ALA A 72 3.30 -8.91 4.25
C ALA A 72 4.50 -9.70 4.75
N PHE A 73 5.10 -9.28 5.87
CA PHE A 73 6.29 -9.92 6.44
C PHE A 73 6.03 -10.39 7.86
N ARG A 74 6.55 -11.58 8.18
CA ARG A 74 6.74 -12.03 9.55
C ARG A 74 8.24 -12.01 9.86
N ALA A 75 8.62 -11.20 10.87
CA ALA A 75 10.02 -11.07 11.27
C ALA A 75 10.58 -12.40 11.82
N GLU A 76 9.79 -13.06 12.67
CA GLU A 76 10.13 -14.38 13.18
C GLU A 76 10.08 -15.43 12.07
N GLY A 77 11.17 -16.17 11.90
CA GLY A 77 11.33 -17.17 10.85
C GLY A 77 11.54 -16.60 9.45
N GLU A 78 11.75 -15.29 9.32
CA GLU A 78 12.03 -14.61 8.05
C GLU A 78 11.06 -15.01 6.92
N LEU A 79 9.75 -14.88 7.16
CA LEU A 79 8.74 -15.21 6.15
C LEU A 79 8.24 -13.97 5.43
N LEU A 80 8.10 -14.09 4.11
CA LEU A 80 7.43 -13.15 3.24
C LEU A 80 6.18 -13.80 2.66
N PHE A 81 5.04 -13.12 2.77
CA PHE A 81 3.79 -13.52 2.14
C PHE A 81 3.48 -12.57 1.00
N THR A 82 3.13 -13.14 -0.14
CA THR A 82 2.81 -12.38 -1.35
C THR A 82 1.50 -12.89 -1.94
N ALA A 83 0.73 -12.00 -2.55
CA ALA A 83 -0.53 -12.34 -3.19
C ALA A 83 -0.69 -11.65 -4.53
N ASP A 84 -1.42 -12.29 -5.44
CA ASP A 84 -1.56 -11.82 -6.81
C ASP A 84 -3.01 -11.60 -7.27
N SER A 85 -3.12 -11.05 -8.48
CA SER A 85 -4.40 -10.73 -9.12
C SER A 85 -5.19 -11.96 -9.61
N TRP A 86 -4.62 -13.17 -9.55
CA TRP A 86 -5.30 -14.41 -9.89
C TRP A 86 -5.78 -15.19 -8.66
N GLY A 87 -5.62 -14.59 -7.48
CA GLY A 87 -6.13 -15.16 -6.24
C GLY A 87 -5.19 -16.14 -5.55
N GLN A 88 -3.89 -16.08 -5.86
CA GLN A 88 -2.89 -16.96 -5.27
C GLN A 88 -2.18 -16.26 -4.11
N ILE A 89 -1.85 -17.03 -3.06
CA ILE A 89 -0.97 -16.62 -1.96
C ILE A 89 0.24 -17.52 -1.92
N CYS A 90 1.43 -16.92 -1.84
CA CYS A 90 2.71 -17.63 -1.64
C CYS A 90 3.37 -17.21 -0.33
N CYS A 91 3.94 -18.17 0.39
CA CYS A 91 4.82 -17.94 1.53
C CYS A 91 6.25 -18.30 1.14
N TRP A 92 7.16 -17.38 1.33
CA TRP A 92 8.57 -17.53 1.00
C TRP A 92 9.40 -17.56 2.28
N SER A 93 10.40 -18.45 2.33
CA SER A 93 11.44 -18.48 3.34
C SER A 93 12.80 -18.18 2.72
N GLY A 94 13.74 -17.66 3.52
CA GLY A 94 15.09 -17.30 3.04
C GLY A 94 15.11 -16.20 1.99
N TYR A 95 14.09 -15.37 1.95
CA TYR A 95 13.92 -14.31 0.94
C TYR A 95 14.97 -13.18 1.05
N THR A 96 15.76 -13.15 2.11
CA THR A 96 16.88 -12.21 2.28
C THR A 96 18.19 -12.72 1.67
N GLY A 97 18.26 -14.01 1.35
CA GLY A 97 19.44 -14.69 0.79
C GLY A 97 19.31 -15.01 -0.70
N ASP A 98 20.29 -15.77 -1.21
CA ASP A 98 20.40 -16.09 -2.63
C ASP A 98 19.53 -17.27 -3.08
N GLN A 99 19.04 -18.08 -2.13
CA GLN A 99 18.25 -19.30 -2.42
C GLN A 99 16.92 -19.27 -1.66
N PRO A 100 16.00 -18.37 -1.99
CA PRO A 100 14.66 -18.35 -1.43
C PRO A 100 13.87 -19.57 -1.88
N THR A 101 12.99 -20.07 -1.01
CA THR A 101 12.11 -21.20 -1.31
C THR A 101 10.66 -20.88 -0.99
N ILE A 102 9.74 -21.46 -1.76
CA ILE A 102 8.32 -21.45 -1.41
C ILE A 102 8.12 -22.45 -0.27
N LYS A 103 7.75 -21.95 0.92
CA LYS A 103 7.40 -22.79 2.07
C LYS A 103 6.03 -23.42 1.88
N TRP A 104 5.06 -22.66 1.41
CA TRP A 104 3.74 -23.12 1.02
C TRP A 104 3.10 -22.16 0.00
N LYS A 105 2.09 -22.66 -0.69
CA LYS A 105 1.36 -21.91 -1.70
C LYS A 105 -0.11 -22.34 -1.71
N VAL A 106 -1.01 -21.38 -1.87
CA VAL A 106 -2.45 -21.60 -2.07
C VAL A 106 -2.84 -20.99 -3.42
N ASP A 107 -3.05 -21.83 -4.43
CA ASP A 107 -3.29 -21.39 -5.81
C ASP A 107 -4.66 -20.72 -6.01
N ASN A 108 -5.66 -21.14 -5.23
CA ASN A 108 -7.02 -20.60 -5.29
C ASN A 108 -7.43 -20.09 -3.91
N ALA A 109 -6.64 -19.20 -3.35
CA ALA A 109 -6.96 -18.56 -2.08
C ALA A 109 -8.19 -17.67 -2.20
N HIS A 110 -8.40 -17.04 -3.36
CA HIS A 110 -9.58 -16.27 -3.72
C HIS A 110 -10.00 -16.52 -5.18
N ASP A 111 -11.27 -16.28 -5.48
CA ASP A 111 -11.78 -16.25 -6.85
C ASP A 111 -11.67 -14.83 -7.41
N GLY A 112 -10.46 -14.46 -7.77
CA GLY A 112 -10.12 -13.15 -8.32
C GLY A 112 -9.03 -12.40 -7.56
N TRP A 113 -8.90 -11.14 -7.85
CA TRP A 113 -7.78 -10.30 -7.45
C TRP A 113 -7.70 -10.08 -5.94
N ILE A 114 -6.63 -10.57 -5.31
CA ILE A 114 -6.30 -10.25 -3.91
C ILE A 114 -5.71 -8.85 -3.87
N ARG A 115 -6.40 -7.95 -3.18
CA ARG A 115 -6.06 -6.52 -3.12
C ARG A 115 -5.07 -6.18 -2.03
N ALA A 116 -5.13 -6.87 -0.91
CA ALA A 116 -4.26 -6.61 0.23
C ALA A 116 -4.07 -7.84 1.09
N LEU A 117 -2.92 -7.87 1.77
CA LEU A 117 -2.58 -8.80 2.84
C LEU A 117 -2.22 -8.00 4.09
N SER A 118 -2.57 -8.53 5.26
CA SER A 118 -2.13 -8.00 6.55
C SER A 118 -1.79 -9.13 7.51
N LEU A 119 -0.65 -9.02 8.19
CA LEU A 119 -0.22 -9.98 9.21
C LEU A 119 -0.81 -9.62 10.56
N SER A 120 -1.27 -10.64 11.31
CA SER A 120 -1.71 -10.46 12.70
C SER A 120 -0.54 -10.06 13.60
N PRO A 121 -0.77 -9.30 14.69
CA PRO A 121 0.29 -8.83 15.59
C PRO A 121 1.10 -9.97 16.23
N ASP A 122 0.47 -11.13 16.46
CA ASP A 122 1.13 -12.32 16.99
C ASP A 122 1.87 -13.15 15.94
N GLY A 123 1.83 -12.72 14.66
CA GLY A 123 2.49 -13.38 13.55
C GLY A 123 1.90 -14.74 13.13
N LYS A 124 0.73 -15.14 13.66
CA LYS A 124 0.17 -16.49 13.43
C LYS A 124 -0.84 -16.55 12.30
N ALA A 125 -1.44 -15.42 11.92
CA ALA A 125 -2.44 -15.37 10.88
C ALA A 125 -2.15 -14.27 9.86
N ILE A 126 -2.60 -14.49 8.61
CA ILE A 126 -2.67 -13.48 7.57
C ILE A 126 -4.13 -13.28 7.21
N ALA A 127 -4.56 -12.02 7.18
CA ALA A 127 -5.82 -11.64 6.55
C ALA A 127 -5.57 -11.30 5.08
N SER A 128 -6.45 -11.77 4.21
CA SER A 128 -6.51 -11.40 2.79
C SER A 128 -7.89 -10.87 2.45
N CYS A 129 -7.94 -9.87 1.56
CA CYS A 129 -9.20 -9.38 0.99
C CYS A 129 -9.09 -9.30 -0.54
N ALA A 130 -10.23 -9.51 -1.23
CA ALA A 130 -10.20 -9.67 -2.67
C ALA A 130 -11.46 -9.15 -3.38
N SER A 131 -11.40 -9.13 -4.71
CA SER A 131 -12.50 -8.74 -5.59
C SER A 131 -13.68 -9.72 -5.55
N ASP A 132 -13.49 -10.96 -5.04
CA ASP A 132 -14.56 -11.93 -4.79
C ASP A 132 -15.47 -11.55 -3.60
N ARG A 133 -15.18 -10.43 -2.93
CA ARG A 133 -15.94 -9.85 -1.81
C ARG A 133 -15.81 -10.65 -0.51
N PHE A 134 -14.87 -11.60 -0.44
CA PHE A 134 -14.55 -12.32 0.78
C PHE A 134 -13.32 -11.74 1.45
N VAL A 135 -13.28 -11.92 2.75
CA VAL A 135 -12.09 -11.76 3.60
C VAL A 135 -11.79 -13.11 4.21
N ARG A 136 -10.54 -13.53 4.19
CA ARG A 136 -10.12 -14.84 4.70
C ARG A 136 -8.93 -14.71 5.63
N LEU A 137 -8.89 -15.57 6.65
CA LEU A 137 -7.73 -15.74 7.53
C LEU A 137 -7.04 -17.07 7.22
N TRP A 138 -5.72 -17.03 7.19
CA TRP A 138 -4.84 -18.15 6.88
C TRP A 138 -3.78 -18.29 7.95
N THR A 139 -3.38 -19.53 8.28
CA THR A 139 -2.20 -19.77 9.12
C THR A 139 -0.94 -19.32 8.41
N THR A 140 0.01 -18.75 9.15
CA THR A 140 1.31 -18.38 8.59
C THR A 140 2.25 -19.57 8.42
N GLU A 141 2.01 -20.69 9.11
CA GLU A 141 2.88 -21.85 9.08
C GLU A 141 2.71 -22.73 7.84
N ASP A 142 1.47 -22.94 7.40
CA ASP A 142 1.14 -23.91 6.35
C ASP A 142 0.09 -23.44 5.34
N GLY A 143 -0.42 -22.19 5.49
CA GLY A 143 -1.40 -21.61 4.57
C GLY A 143 -2.81 -22.23 4.67
N VAL A 144 -3.12 -22.91 5.76
CA VAL A 144 -4.47 -23.45 5.98
C VAL A 144 -5.46 -22.33 6.25
N LYS A 145 -6.61 -22.33 5.55
CA LYS A 145 -7.69 -21.38 5.79
C LYS A 145 -8.30 -21.61 7.17
N GLN A 146 -8.15 -20.65 8.06
CA GLN A 146 -8.71 -20.67 9.42
C GLN A 146 -10.15 -20.21 9.45
N PHE A 147 -10.46 -19.13 8.71
CA PHE A 147 -11.78 -18.52 8.73
C PHE A 147 -12.10 -17.83 7.41
N GLU A 148 -13.37 -17.82 7.06
CA GLU A 148 -13.93 -17.06 5.95
C GLU A 148 -15.05 -16.18 6.47
N PHE A 149 -14.89 -14.86 6.32
CA PHE A 149 -15.89 -13.89 6.77
C PHE A 149 -17.10 -13.90 5.82
N PRO A 150 -18.28 -13.51 6.31
CA PRO A 150 -19.44 -13.36 5.46
C PRO A 150 -19.12 -12.48 4.24
N GLN A 151 -19.59 -12.90 3.07
CA GLN A 151 -19.41 -12.14 1.84
C GLN A 151 -19.96 -10.74 1.98
N THR A 152 -19.13 -9.74 1.68
CA THR A 152 -19.57 -8.34 1.71
C THR A 152 -20.35 -7.99 0.43
N PRO A 153 -21.27 -7.00 0.48
CA PRO A 153 -21.99 -6.56 -0.73
C PRO A 153 -21.07 -6.00 -1.81
N GLN A 154 -19.91 -5.46 -1.40
CA GLN A 154 -18.95 -4.75 -2.24
C GLN A 154 -17.60 -5.46 -2.25
N GLN A 155 -16.74 -5.13 -3.24
CA GLN A 155 -15.36 -5.61 -3.26
C GLN A 155 -14.56 -5.00 -2.12
N ASN A 156 -13.72 -5.82 -1.47
CA ASN A 156 -12.80 -5.32 -0.45
C ASN A 156 -11.49 -4.88 -1.11
N LEU A 157 -11.09 -3.65 -0.85
CA LEU A 157 -9.88 -3.03 -1.41
C LEU A 157 -8.69 -3.06 -0.45
N SER A 158 -8.96 -3.06 0.84
CA SER A 158 -7.94 -2.97 1.89
C SER A 158 -8.27 -3.83 3.09
N VAL A 159 -7.22 -4.31 3.77
CA VAL A 159 -7.30 -5.04 5.04
C VAL A 159 -6.12 -4.64 5.92
N LEU A 160 -6.36 -4.44 7.21
CA LEU A 160 -5.34 -4.02 8.17
C LEU A 160 -5.61 -4.60 9.55
N PHE A 161 -4.69 -5.38 10.10
CA PHE A 161 -4.72 -5.79 11.50
C PHE A 161 -4.39 -4.64 12.43
N ALA A 162 -5.13 -4.56 13.54
CA ALA A 162 -4.84 -3.68 14.64
C ALA A 162 -3.91 -4.34 15.67
N PRO A 163 -3.22 -3.54 16.52
CA PRO A 163 -2.33 -4.08 17.55
C PRO A 163 -3.01 -5.00 18.58
N ASP A 164 -4.31 -4.87 18.77
CA ASP A 164 -5.12 -5.70 19.69
C ASP A 164 -5.58 -7.03 19.09
N GLY A 165 -5.21 -7.32 17.84
CA GLY A 165 -5.58 -8.54 17.11
C GLY A 165 -6.93 -8.47 16.40
N THR A 166 -7.68 -7.38 16.53
CA THR A 166 -8.82 -7.09 15.65
C THR A 166 -8.32 -6.60 14.29
N PHE A 167 -9.19 -6.43 13.31
CA PHE A 167 -8.75 -5.91 12.00
C PHE A 167 -9.85 -5.12 11.28
N PHE A 168 -9.43 -4.34 10.30
CA PHE A 168 -10.29 -3.50 9.49
C PHE A 168 -10.28 -3.96 8.04
N THR A 169 -11.42 -3.80 7.36
CA THR A 169 -11.54 -3.97 5.91
C THR A 169 -12.22 -2.76 5.31
N GLY A 170 -11.70 -2.26 4.18
CA GLY A 170 -12.32 -1.16 3.43
C GLY A 170 -12.82 -1.63 2.08
N ASP A 171 -14.02 -1.17 1.68
CA ASP A 171 -14.63 -1.57 0.41
C ASP A 171 -14.60 -0.44 -0.64
N ASP A 172 -14.96 -0.81 -1.88
CA ASP A 172 -14.96 0.07 -3.04
C ASP A 172 -16.04 1.17 -3.00
N ARG A 173 -16.91 1.19 -1.98
CA ARG A 173 -17.87 2.27 -1.72
C ARG A 173 -17.58 3.08 -0.48
N GLY A 174 -16.41 2.85 0.13
CA GLY A 174 -15.95 3.62 1.27
C GLY A 174 -16.53 3.19 2.60
N LEU A 175 -17.16 2.01 2.70
CA LEU A 175 -17.53 1.49 4.00
C LEU A 175 -16.34 0.72 4.60
N VAL A 176 -15.90 1.12 5.79
CA VAL A 176 -14.88 0.40 6.54
C VAL A 176 -15.53 -0.38 7.66
N ARG A 177 -15.16 -1.65 7.81
CA ARG A 177 -15.67 -2.55 8.84
C ARG A 177 -14.55 -2.97 9.78
N HIS A 178 -14.82 -2.91 11.07
CA HIS A 178 -13.94 -3.38 12.14
C HIS A 178 -14.44 -4.75 12.62
N TRP A 179 -13.57 -5.73 12.58
CA TRP A 179 -13.90 -7.12 12.83
C TRP A 179 -13.11 -7.71 14.00
N ASN A 180 -13.75 -8.59 14.72
CA ASN A 180 -13.06 -9.57 15.53
C ASN A 180 -12.67 -10.78 14.66
N VAL A 181 -11.57 -11.47 14.96
CA VAL A 181 -11.11 -12.65 14.20
C VAL A 181 -12.11 -13.82 14.19
N ASN A 182 -13.08 -13.83 15.09
CA ASN A 182 -14.16 -14.82 15.12
C ASN A 182 -15.35 -14.50 14.19
N GLY A 183 -15.26 -13.46 13.35
CA GLY A 183 -16.31 -13.05 12.41
C GLY A 183 -17.32 -12.03 12.96
N THR A 184 -17.18 -11.61 14.20
CA THR A 184 -18.08 -10.59 14.80
C THR A 184 -17.73 -9.21 14.27
N LEU A 185 -18.71 -8.51 13.71
CA LEU A 185 -18.61 -7.10 13.35
C LEU A 185 -18.67 -6.24 14.64
N ILE A 186 -17.58 -5.53 14.92
CA ILE A 186 -17.48 -4.63 16.07
C ILE A 186 -18.09 -3.27 15.73
N ARG A 187 -17.73 -2.71 14.56
CA ARG A 187 -18.12 -1.35 14.17
C ARG A 187 -18.00 -1.14 12.66
N GLN A 188 -18.67 -0.09 12.19
CA GLN A 188 -18.51 0.44 10.83
C GLN A 188 -18.10 1.90 10.88
N PHE A 189 -17.35 2.34 9.86
CA PHE A 189 -16.94 3.72 9.66
C PHE A 189 -17.38 4.14 8.26
N ASP A 190 -18.06 5.26 8.18
CA ASP A 190 -18.60 5.77 6.92
C ASP A 190 -17.57 6.69 6.24
N ALA A 191 -16.85 6.14 5.27
CA ALA A 191 -15.97 6.89 4.39
C ALA A 191 -16.57 7.02 2.96
N SER A 192 -17.89 6.98 2.83
CA SER A 192 -18.58 7.06 1.53
C SER A 192 -18.35 8.37 0.78
N SER A 193 -17.88 9.42 1.45
CA SER A 193 -17.44 10.64 0.78
C SER A 193 -16.19 10.46 -0.10
N LEU A 194 -15.52 9.30 -0.01
CA LEU A 194 -14.44 8.87 -0.89
C LEU A 194 -14.94 8.08 -2.11
N TYR A 195 -16.24 7.97 -2.31
CA TYR A 195 -16.86 7.20 -3.39
C TYR A 195 -17.88 8.04 -4.18
N MET A 196 -18.01 7.75 -5.45
CA MET A 196 -19.05 8.27 -6.32
C MET A 196 -19.35 7.29 -7.47
N LEU A 197 -20.62 7.07 -7.77
CA LEU A 197 -21.04 6.45 -9.02
C LEU A 197 -21.05 7.52 -10.11
N SER A 198 -20.15 7.42 -11.09
CA SER A 198 -20.08 8.35 -12.23
C SER A 198 -20.22 7.59 -13.54
N ARG A 199 -21.24 7.93 -14.33
CA ARG A 199 -21.47 7.33 -15.66
C ARG A 199 -21.41 5.80 -15.66
N LEU A 200 -22.08 5.15 -14.69
CA LEU A 200 -22.10 3.70 -14.48
C LEU A 200 -20.75 3.09 -14.08
N GLN A 201 -19.80 3.90 -13.66
CA GLN A 201 -18.51 3.44 -13.12
C GLN A 201 -18.41 3.79 -11.63
N ASP A 202 -18.01 2.83 -10.84
CA ASP A 202 -17.66 3.04 -9.46
C ASP A 202 -16.28 3.74 -9.39
N VAL A 203 -16.20 4.87 -8.70
CA VAL A 203 -15.01 5.70 -8.59
C VAL A 203 -14.72 5.95 -7.12
N GLY A 204 -13.52 5.62 -6.68
CA GLY A 204 -13.11 5.82 -5.29
C GLY A 204 -13.28 4.58 -4.44
N GLY A 205 -13.42 4.79 -3.14
CA GLY A 205 -13.50 3.77 -2.11
C GLY A 205 -12.43 3.91 -1.03
N ALA A 206 -12.41 2.98 -0.08
CA ALA A 206 -11.41 2.89 0.98
C ALA A 206 -10.19 2.11 0.49
N PHE A 207 -9.31 2.78 -0.27
CA PHE A 207 -8.17 2.15 -0.95
C PHE A 207 -7.07 1.69 0.01
N VAL A 208 -6.76 2.52 1.00
CA VAL A 208 -5.69 2.26 1.94
C VAL A 208 -6.14 2.60 3.35
N LEU A 209 -5.69 1.77 4.29
CA LEU A 209 -5.96 1.93 5.72
C LEU A 209 -4.62 2.03 6.46
N ALA A 210 -4.57 2.93 7.43
CA ALA A 210 -3.46 3.01 8.37
C ALA A 210 -3.96 3.30 9.77
N LEU A 211 -3.28 2.75 10.77
CA LEU A 211 -3.54 3.04 12.18
C LEU A 211 -2.37 3.80 12.78
N ASP A 212 -2.67 4.71 13.69
CA ASP A 212 -1.65 5.27 14.55
C ASP A 212 -1.05 4.19 15.46
N LYS A 213 0.09 4.44 16.04
CA LYS A 213 0.82 3.48 16.89
C LYS A 213 -0.02 2.97 18.07
N SER A 214 -0.92 3.79 18.58
CA SER A 214 -1.80 3.44 19.69
C SER A 214 -3.03 2.62 19.28
N GLY A 215 -3.32 2.52 17.98
CA GLY A 215 -4.52 1.90 17.44
C GLY A 215 -5.80 2.69 17.69
N THR A 216 -5.69 3.98 18.07
CA THR A 216 -6.85 4.81 18.43
C THR A 216 -7.38 5.67 17.29
N THR A 217 -6.54 5.95 16.29
CA THR A 217 -6.91 6.73 15.11
C THR A 217 -6.72 5.91 13.83
N LEU A 218 -7.81 5.71 13.12
CA LEU A 218 -7.83 5.06 11.81
C LEU A 218 -7.81 6.13 10.71
N ALA A 219 -6.82 6.06 9.81
CA ALA A 219 -6.79 6.81 8.57
C ALA A 219 -7.33 5.94 7.42
N VAL A 220 -8.28 6.48 6.68
CA VAL A 220 -8.87 5.87 5.49
C VAL A 220 -8.54 6.76 4.30
N GLY A 221 -7.69 6.26 3.42
CA GLY A 221 -7.24 6.98 2.23
C GLY A 221 -7.96 6.55 0.96
N GLY A 222 -8.20 7.52 0.10
CA GLY A 222 -8.84 7.32 -1.19
C GLY A 222 -8.84 8.61 -2.02
N THR A 223 -9.93 8.85 -2.71
CA THR A 223 -10.15 10.08 -3.46
C THR A 223 -11.48 10.72 -3.06
N LYS A 224 -11.55 12.05 -3.05
CA LYS A 224 -12.83 12.76 -3.13
C LYS A 224 -13.16 12.92 -4.61
N PRO A 225 -14.03 12.08 -5.18
CA PRO A 225 -14.27 12.07 -6.61
C PRO A 225 -14.87 13.40 -7.07
N GLN A 226 -14.57 13.78 -8.32
CA GLN A 226 -15.21 14.91 -8.98
C GLN A 226 -15.90 14.42 -10.25
N GLY A 227 -17.13 14.88 -10.46
CA GLY A 227 -17.90 14.60 -11.68
C GLY A 227 -17.27 15.26 -12.91
N GLY A 228 -17.30 14.56 -14.05
CA GLY A 228 -16.75 15.08 -15.30
C GLY A 228 -16.57 13.99 -16.34
N GLY A 229 -15.91 14.34 -17.44
CA GLY A 229 -15.62 13.40 -18.54
C GLY A 229 -14.48 12.43 -18.23
N THR A 230 -13.62 12.78 -17.31
CA THR A 230 -12.47 12.00 -16.86
C THR A 230 -12.64 11.67 -15.38
N VAL A 231 -12.19 10.48 -14.99
CA VAL A 231 -12.16 10.10 -13.57
C VAL A 231 -11.06 10.92 -12.90
N THR A 232 -11.46 11.96 -12.19
CA THR A 232 -10.55 12.83 -11.41
C THR A 232 -11.09 12.97 -10.00
N GLY A 233 -10.22 13.35 -9.07
CA GLY A 233 -10.62 13.60 -7.70
C GLY A 233 -9.46 14.19 -6.90
N VAL A 234 -9.75 14.69 -5.71
CA VAL A 234 -8.73 15.19 -4.80
C VAL A 234 -8.33 14.07 -3.86
N PRO A 235 -7.02 13.73 -3.75
CA PRO A 235 -6.57 12.76 -2.77
C PRO A 235 -7.07 13.15 -1.37
N SER A 236 -7.74 12.24 -0.71
CA SER A 236 -8.39 12.55 0.57
C SER A 236 -8.19 11.45 1.59
N ILE A 237 -8.01 11.85 2.83
CA ILE A 237 -7.91 10.96 3.99
C ILE A 237 -8.97 11.37 5.01
N LEU A 238 -9.75 10.40 5.48
CA LEU A 238 -10.64 10.57 6.62
C LEU A 238 -9.99 9.95 7.85
N LEU A 239 -9.94 10.70 8.94
CA LEU A 239 -9.44 10.26 10.22
C LEU A 239 -10.60 9.95 11.14
N PHE A 240 -10.63 8.74 11.68
CA PHE A 240 -11.68 8.27 12.58
C PHE A 240 -11.14 7.93 13.96
N ASP A 241 -11.95 8.18 14.98
CA ASP A 241 -11.74 7.62 16.31
C ASP A 241 -12.17 6.16 16.32
N VAL A 242 -11.26 5.25 16.61
CA VAL A 242 -11.52 3.80 16.56
C VAL A 242 -12.56 3.38 17.59
N ALA A 243 -12.52 3.98 18.81
CA ALA A 243 -13.39 3.61 19.90
C ALA A 243 -14.85 4.06 19.70
N THR A 244 -15.06 5.22 19.08
CA THR A 244 -16.41 5.80 18.88
C THR A 244 -16.93 5.62 17.46
N GLY A 245 -16.04 5.49 16.46
CA GLY A 245 -16.40 5.51 15.04
C GLY A 245 -16.60 6.90 14.46
N ALA A 246 -16.40 7.96 15.26
CA ALA A 246 -16.60 9.32 14.83
C ALA A 246 -15.50 9.79 13.88
N GLU A 247 -15.87 10.47 12.79
CA GLU A 247 -14.92 11.18 11.95
C GLU A 247 -14.34 12.37 12.74
N LYS A 248 -13.01 12.37 12.92
CA LYS A 248 -12.28 13.45 13.60
C LYS A 248 -11.93 14.56 12.64
N GLN A 249 -11.48 14.18 11.44
CA GLN A 249 -10.97 15.16 10.47
C GLN A 249 -10.96 14.57 9.06
N LYS A 250 -11.10 15.45 8.07
CA LYS A 250 -10.90 15.21 6.65
C LYS A 250 -9.71 16.02 6.14
N LEU A 251 -8.75 15.34 5.53
CA LEU A 251 -7.60 15.94 4.88
C LEU A 251 -7.78 15.84 3.37
N GLU A 252 -7.79 16.98 2.67
CA GLU A 252 -7.79 17.06 1.20
C GLU A 252 -6.39 17.47 0.75
N LEU A 253 -5.71 16.62 -0.03
CA LEU A 253 -4.29 16.72 -0.33
C LEU A 253 -4.05 16.95 -1.82
N GLY A 254 -3.37 18.04 -2.18
CA GLY A 254 -3.04 18.32 -3.57
C GLY A 254 -4.21 18.85 -4.40
N THR A 255 -4.27 18.43 -5.66
CA THR A 255 -5.22 18.91 -6.67
C THR A 255 -6.02 17.76 -7.28
N VAL A 256 -6.99 18.07 -8.12
CA VAL A 256 -7.78 17.08 -8.87
C VAL A 256 -6.94 16.19 -9.80
N ASN A 257 -5.73 16.62 -10.17
CA ASN A 257 -4.82 15.86 -11.02
C ASN A 257 -4.05 14.79 -10.23
N ASP A 258 -3.95 14.95 -8.91
CA ASP A 258 -3.26 14.03 -8.02
C ASP A 258 -4.13 12.80 -7.66
N CYS A 259 -5.39 12.85 -7.95
CA CYS A 259 -6.49 11.88 -7.90
C CYS A 259 -6.59 11.07 -6.61
N TYR A 260 -5.65 10.16 -6.33
CA TYR A 260 -5.81 9.14 -5.28
C TYR A 260 -4.67 9.17 -4.26
N VAL A 261 -5.01 8.88 -3.02
CA VAL A 261 -4.03 8.43 -2.01
C VAL A 261 -3.68 6.99 -2.32
N ALA A 262 -2.39 6.72 -2.58
CA ALA A 262 -1.90 5.38 -2.90
C ALA A 262 -1.45 4.61 -1.67
N ASP A 263 -0.76 5.29 -0.76
CA ASP A 263 -0.22 4.67 0.46
C ASP A 263 -0.14 5.69 1.60
N ILE A 264 -0.30 5.20 2.84
CA ILE A 264 -0.26 6.00 4.07
C ILE A 264 0.57 5.28 5.11
N HIS A 265 1.44 6.02 5.77
CA HIS A 265 2.14 5.53 6.95
C HIS A 265 2.02 6.54 8.09
N PHE A 266 1.55 6.10 9.26
CA PHE A 266 1.65 6.87 10.49
C PHE A 266 3.07 6.74 11.04
N HIS A 267 3.76 7.87 11.08
CA HIS A 267 5.10 7.93 11.67
C HIS A 267 5.02 8.00 13.20
N ASP A 268 5.99 7.41 13.90
CA ASP A 268 6.04 7.39 15.37
C ASP A 268 6.04 8.79 16.01
N GLU A 269 6.49 9.81 15.28
CA GLU A 269 6.46 11.22 15.70
C GLU A 269 5.08 11.89 15.50
N GLY A 270 4.06 11.12 15.11
CA GLY A 270 2.66 11.56 15.04
C GLY A 270 2.26 12.29 13.76
N PHE A 271 3.03 12.20 12.67
CA PHE A 271 2.63 12.70 11.36
C PHE A 271 2.30 11.55 10.38
N LEU A 272 1.58 11.86 9.34
CA LEU A 272 1.29 10.98 8.22
C LEU A 272 2.30 11.26 7.10
N SER A 273 2.92 10.21 6.57
CA SER A 273 3.55 10.23 5.25
C SER A 273 2.59 9.59 4.24
N VAL A 274 2.36 10.31 3.16
CA VAL A 274 1.34 9.98 2.17
C VAL A 274 1.94 10.09 0.79
N VAL A 275 1.66 9.13 -0.08
CA VAL A 275 1.96 9.22 -1.51
C VAL A 275 0.70 9.18 -2.33
N THR A 276 0.73 9.90 -3.48
CA THR A 276 -0.42 10.02 -4.37
C THR A 276 -0.08 9.61 -5.79
N PHE A 277 -1.10 9.20 -6.53
CA PHE A 277 -1.03 8.97 -7.98
C PHE A 277 -2.26 9.57 -8.67
N GLY A 278 -2.12 9.88 -9.96
CA GLY A 278 -3.21 10.53 -10.68
C GLY A 278 -3.04 10.55 -12.19
N THR A 279 -3.26 11.73 -12.79
CA THR A 279 -3.04 11.95 -14.21
C THR A 279 -1.55 11.76 -14.58
N PRO A 280 -1.20 11.50 -15.85
CA PRO A 280 0.18 11.31 -16.26
C PRO A 280 1.10 12.42 -15.74
N GLY A 281 2.16 12.02 -15.05
CA GLY A 281 3.12 12.95 -14.46
C GLY A 281 2.74 13.52 -13.08
N ALA A 282 1.50 13.34 -12.61
CA ALA A 282 1.11 13.70 -11.26
C ALA A 282 1.60 12.64 -10.27
N GLY A 283 1.96 13.08 -9.08
CA GLY A 283 2.42 12.22 -7.99
C GLY A 283 3.23 13.04 -6.99
N GLN A 284 3.05 12.77 -5.73
CA GLN A 284 3.75 13.52 -4.69
C GLN A 284 3.90 12.69 -3.42
N LEU A 285 4.96 13.00 -2.67
CA LEU A 285 5.12 12.64 -1.27
C LEU A 285 4.72 13.82 -0.42
N LEU A 286 3.91 13.58 0.59
CA LEU A 286 3.39 14.57 1.53
C LEU A 286 3.67 14.13 2.96
N TYR A 287 4.08 15.09 3.83
CA TYR A 287 4.05 14.88 5.27
C TYR A 287 3.08 15.87 5.90
N ILE A 288 2.13 15.36 6.68
CA ILE A 288 1.08 16.17 7.31
C ILE A 288 0.78 15.63 8.71
N ARG A 289 0.62 16.53 9.69
CA ARG A 289 0.09 16.13 11.00
C ARG A 289 -1.42 15.95 10.93
N PRO A 290 -2.01 15.00 11.68
CA PRO A 290 -3.45 14.78 11.69
C PRO A 290 -4.30 16.02 11.95
N GLU A 291 -3.81 16.96 12.77
CA GLU A 291 -4.50 18.19 13.16
C GLU A 291 -4.34 19.35 12.15
N ASP A 292 -3.40 19.24 11.20
CA ASP A 292 -3.09 20.30 10.25
C ASP A 292 -3.98 20.21 9.00
N LYS A 293 -4.16 21.35 8.33
CA LYS A 293 -4.87 21.42 7.04
C LYS A 293 -3.93 21.42 5.84
N THR A 294 -2.66 21.70 6.07
CA THR A 294 -1.64 21.80 5.02
C THR A 294 -0.43 20.93 5.36
N PRO A 295 0.10 20.19 4.39
CA PRO A 295 1.33 19.45 4.58
C PRO A 295 2.51 20.37 4.94
N PHE A 296 3.38 19.91 5.84
CA PHE A 296 4.63 20.62 6.13
C PHE A 296 5.76 20.22 5.15
N LEU A 297 5.56 19.13 4.39
CA LEU A 297 6.41 18.75 3.26
C LEU A 297 5.54 18.36 2.07
N THR A 298 5.95 18.80 0.88
CA THR A 298 5.40 18.34 -0.40
C THR A 298 6.55 18.20 -1.39
N GLU A 299 6.81 16.96 -1.84
CA GLU A 299 7.81 16.64 -2.86
C GLU A 299 7.10 16.11 -4.11
N LYS A 300 7.35 16.76 -5.28
CA LYS A 300 6.63 16.51 -6.56
C LYS A 300 7.53 15.99 -7.68
N LYS A 301 8.73 15.53 -7.38
CA LYS A 301 9.69 15.08 -8.41
C LYS A 301 9.39 13.68 -8.96
N MET A 302 8.39 13.00 -8.42
CA MET A 302 8.05 11.62 -8.77
C MET A 302 6.71 11.57 -9.48
N ALA A 303 6.61 10.76 -10.52
CA ALA A 303 5.36 10.56 -11.24
C ALA A 303 4.62 9.33 -10.68
N ASN A 304 3.32 9.48 -10.41
CA ASN A 304 2.44 8.37 -10.01
C ASN A 304 3.05 7.45 -8.93
N CYS A 305 3.10 7.93 -7.70
CA CYS A 305 3.65 7.18 -6.57
C CYS A 305 2.65 6.13 -6.12
N HIS A 306 3.00 4.85 -6.24
CA HIS A 306 2.12 3.73 -5.91
C HIS A 306 2.32 3.19 -4.51
N SER A 307 3.52 3.29 -3.95
CA SER A 307 3.84 2.67 -2.67
C SER A 307 4.92 3.46 -1.93
N LEU A 308 4.81 3.49 -0.63
CA LEU A 308 5.73 4.12 0.31
C LEU A 308 6.22 3.08 1.32
N ALA A 309 7.53 2.94 1.45
CA ALA A 309 8.15 2.02 2.40
C ALA A 309 9.17 2.75 3.26
N TRP A 310 8.93 2.78 4.57
CA TRP A 310 9.91 3.23 5.55
C TRP A 310 10.85 2.09 5.91
N HIS A 311 12.14 2.37 5.88
CA HIS A 311 13.14 1.42 6.36
C HIS A 311 13.07 1.33 7.90
N PRO A 312 13.26 0.14 8.51
CA PRO A 312 13.17 -0.03 9.96
C PRO A 312 14.15 0.82 10.79
N ASP A 313 15.23 1.33 10.16
CA ASP A 313 16.17 2.24 10.85
C ASP A 313 15.61 3.67 11.03
N GLY A 314 14.47 3.98 10.42
CA GLY A 314 13.87 5.31 10.46
C GLY A 314 14.64 6.40 9.71
N LYS A 315 15.70 6.05 8.95
CA LYS A 315 16.60 6.98 8.26
C LYS A 315 16.52 6.90 6.74
N ARG A 316 15.75 5.98 6.21
CA ARG A 316 15.58 5.78 4.77
C ARG A 316 14.13 5.53 4.43
N LEU A 317 13.73 5.96 3.26
CA LEU A 317 12.44 5.59 2.69
C LEU A 317 12.58 5.28 1.21
N ALA A 318 11.71 4.42 0.70
CA ALA A 318 11.63 4.08 -0.72
C ALA A 318 10.22 4.35 -1.24
N ILE A 319 10.12 4.92 -2.44
CA ILE A 319 8.85 5.21 -3.10
C ILE A 319 8.88 4.56 -4.48
N ALA A 320 7.98 3.62 -4.72
CA ALA A 320 7.75 3.08 -6.04
C ALA A 320 6.85 4.04 -6.83
N ALA A 321 7.34 4.48 -8.00
CA ALA A 321 6.67 5.40 -8.89
C ALA A 321 6.58 4.81 -10.30
N THR A 322 6.00 5.53 -11.25
CA THR A 322 6.09 5.17 -12.68
C THR A 322 6.96 6.16 -13.43
N ASN A 323 7.41 5.79 -14.63
CA ASN A 323 8.13 6.71 -15.50
C ASN A 323 7.23 7.88 -15.93
N GLY A 324 7.83 9.04 -16.11
CA GLY A 324 7.12 10.25 -16.54
C GLY A 324 6.36 10.06 -17.85
N GLY A 325 5.15 10.64 -17.92
CA GLY A 325 4.26 10.51 -19.07
C GLY A 325 3.38 9.27 -19.08
N SER A 326 3.55 8.36 -18.10
CA SER A 326 2.69 7.19 -17.91
C SER A 326 1.82 7.35 -16.68
N ASN A 327 0.55 6.89 -16.77
CA ASN A 327 -0.33 6.73 -15.61
C ASN A 327 -0.38 5.27 -15.12
N GLY A 328 0.57 4.44 -15.56
CA GLY A 328 0.57 3.01 -15.27
C GLY A 328 -0.23 2.17 -16.26
N ASN A 329 -1.18 2.76 -16.98
CA ASN A 329 -2.07 2.05 -17.91
C ASN A 329 -1.77 2.32 -19.39
N GLY A 330 -0.92 3.29 -19.70
CA GLY A 330 -0.59 3.68 -21.07
C GLY A 330 0.82 3.26 -21.47
N ARG A 331 1.03 3.02 -22.76
CA ARG A 331 2.36 2.93 -23.34
C ARG A 331 2.72 4.30 -23.90
N PRO A 332 3.56 5.09 -23.23
CA PRO A 332 4.00 6.36 -23.80
C PRO A 332 4.77 6.09 -25.11
N VAL A 333 4.59 6.95 -26.05
CA VAL A 333 5.31 6.92 -27.32
C VAL A 333 6.42 7.96 -27.24
N ASP A 334 7.66 7.58 -27.53
CA ASP A 334 8.78 8.50 -27.59
C ASP A 334 8.70 9.44 -28.81
N LYS A 335 9.65 10.36 -28.92
CA LYS A 335 9.73 11.31 -30.03
C LYS A 335 9.86 10.66 -31.41
N ASP A 336 10.32 9.42 -31.48
CA ASP A 336 10.52 8.64 -32.70
C ASP A 336 9.33 7.71 -33.01
N GLY A 337 8.21 7.83 -32.22
CA GLY A 337 7.00 7.05 -32.41
C GLY A 337 7.09 5.63 -31.88
N LYS A 338 8.13 5.28 -31.11
CA LYS A 338 8.28 3.97 -30.50
C LYS A 338 7.64 3.94 -29.12
N TYR A 339 7.03 2.82 -28.78
CA TYR A 339 6.54 2.60 -27.44
C TYR A 339 7.68 2.45 -26.45
N VAL A 340 7.73 3.34 -25.46
CA VAL A 340 8.66 3.21 -24.34
C VAL A 340 8.10 2.20 -23.37
N ALA A 341 8.93 1.27 -22.90
CA ALA A 341 8.53 0.30 -21.90
C ALA A 341 8.12 1.02 -20.61
N ASN A 342 7.00 0.60 -20.01
CA ASN A 342 6.62 1.04 -18.68
C ASN A 342 7.58 0.42 -17.66
N HIS A 343 8.26 1.27 -16.92
CA HIS A 343 9.14 0.85 -15.83
C HIS A 343 8.82 1.64 -14.58
N SER A 344 9.26 1.17 -13.44
CA SER A 344 9.14 1.86 -12.16
C SER A 344 10.51 2.34 -11.70
N PRO A 345 10.73 3.67 -11.64
CA PRO A 345 11.75 4.20 -10.79
C PRO A 345 11.33 4.00 -9.33
N ILE A 346 12.18 3.38 -8.54
CA ILE A 346 12.03 3.31 -7.10
C ILE A 346 12.99 4.32 -6.49
N HIS A 347 12.44 5.43 -6.05
CA HIS A 347 13.21 6.51 -5.43
C HIS A 347 13.57 6.13 -4.01
N VAL A 348 14.85 6.02 -3.70
CA VAL A 348 15.38 5.79 -2.36
C VAL A 348 15.91 7.10 -1.82
N PHE A 349 15.42 7.50 -0.66
CA PHE A 349 15.83 8.70 0.04
C PHE A 349 16.52 8.34 1.35
N THR A 350 17.47 9.19 1.74
CA THR A 350 17.99 9.25 3.11
C THR A 350 17.40 10.44 3.83
N LEU A 351 17.35 10.37 5.15
CA LEU A 351 16.90 11.45 6.00
C LEU A 351 18.07 12.03 6.77
N PRO A 352 18.03 13.32 7.13
CA PRO A 352 19.05 13.93 7.98
C PRO A 352 19.25 13.15 9.28
N SER A 353 20.48 13.04 9.73
CA SER A 353 20.88 12.31 10.95
C SER A 353 20.71 13.18 12.21
#